data_e6e44ac42f5c266d5e1d32ebe0046c54
#
_entry.id   e6e44ac42f5c266d5e1d32ebe0046c54
#
_cell.length_a   1.000
_cell.length_b   1.000
_cell.length_c   1.000
_cell.angle_alpha   90.00
_cell.angle_beta   90.00
_cell.angle_gamma   90.00
#
_symmetry.space_group_name_H-M   'P 1'
#
loop_
_entity.id
_entity.type
_entity.pdbx_description
1 polymer ?
#
loop_
_entity_poly.entity_id
_entity_poly.type
_entity_poly.pdbx_seq_one_letter_code
_entity_poly.pdbx_strand_id
1 'polypeptide(L)'
;PYTTLFRSGNAALTMDDLRQDEDCLDTWFSSWLWPISLFDGINHPGNEEISYYYPTSDLVTGPDIIFFWVARMIMAGYEYEGKMPFKNVYFTGIVRDKLGRKMSKSLGNSPDPLELIDKYGADGVRMGMMLAAPAGNDILFDDALCEQGRNFCSKIWNAFRLIKGWTVDDNIQASDAAKLAVHWFESKQNEVAAEVADLFSKYRLSEALMAVYKLFWDEFSSWYLEMIKPAYGQGIDRTTYSATLCFLDNLLHLLHQIGR
;
A
#
# COMPACT_ATOMS: atom_id res chain seq x y z
N PRO A 1 -8.97 16.20 -33.93
CA PRO A 1 -9.56 17.11 -34.95
C PRO A 1 -11.00 17.50 -34.63
N TYR A 2 -11.85 16.61 -34.12
CA TYR A 2 -13.25 16.93 -33.83
C TYR A 2 -13.43 18.05 -32.79
N THR A 3 -12.58 18.11 -31.77
CA THR A 3 -12.64 19.12 -30.71
C THR A 3 -12.35 20.54 -31.21
N THR A 4 -11.54 20.70 -32.23
CA THR A 4 -11.21 22.02 -32.80
C THR A 4 -12.40 22.63 -33.53
N LEU A 5 -13.19 21.82 -34.27
CA LEU A 5 -14.40 22.26 -34.92
C LEU A 5 -15.45 22.75 -33.92
N PHE A 6 -15.64 22.04 -32.82
CA PHE A 6 -16.58 22.41 -31.76
C PHE A 6 -16.19 23.68 -31.01
N ARG A 7 -14.87 23.96 -30.87
CA ARG A 7 -14.37 25.09 -30.08
C ARG A 7 -14.14 26.36 -30.91
N SER A 8 -14.01 26.23 -32.21
CA SER A 8 -13.77 27.41 -33.06
C SER A 8 -14.96 28.39 -33.11
N GLY A 9 -16.18 27.91 -32.81
CA GLY A 9 -17.41 28.70 -32.94
C GLY A 9 -17.71 29.14 -34.38
N ASN A 10 -16.90 28.70 -35.35
CA ASN A 10 -17.06 29.06 -36.76
C ASN A 10 -17.83 27.93 -37.48
N ALA A 11 -19.11 28.17 -37.70
CA ALA A 11 -19.98 27.20 -38.36
C ALA A 11 -19.65 26.98 -39.87
N ALA A 12 -18.77 27.78 -40.44
CA ALA A 12 -18.35 27.66 -41.84
C ALA A 12 -17.18 26.67 -42.03
N LEU A 13 -16.49 26.22 -40.93
CA LEU A 13 -15.41 25.26 -41.04
C LEU A 13 -15.94 23.83 -41.13
N THR A 14 -15.41 23.11 -42.12
CA THR A 14 -15.66 21.67 -42.31
C THR A 14 -14.40 20.85 -41.99
N MET A 15 -14.52 19.53 -42.01
CA MET A 15 -13.36 18.64 -41.83
C MET A 15 -12.32 18.82 -42.94
N ASP A 16 -12.72 19.18 -44.13
CA ASP A 16 -11.84 19.43 -45.30
C ASP A 16 -11.00 20.69 -45.17
N ASP A 17 -11.44 21.64 -44.32
CA ASP A 17 -10.70 22.87 -44.04
C ASP A 17 -9.61 22.65 -42.97
N LEU A 18 -9.53 21.46 -42.37
CA LEU A 18 -8.60 21.15 -41.30
C LEU A 18 -7.51 20.22 -41.80
N ARG A 19 -6.25 20.58 -41.53
CA ARG A 19 -5.10 19.71 -41.70
C ARG A 19 -4.64 19.20 -40.35
N GLN A 20 -4.50 17.88 -40.21
CA GLN A 20 -3.84 17.33 -39.04
C GLN A 20 -2.36 17.65 -39.07
N ASP A 21 -1.84 18.16 -37.92
CA ASP A 21 -0.42 18.37 -37.73
C ASP A 21 0.32 17.04 -37.77
N GLU A 22 1.51 17.04 -38.36
CA GLU A 22 2.37 15.83 -38.41
C GLU A 22 3.07 15.57 -37.08
N ASP A 23 3.22 16.59 -36.25
CA ASP A 23 3.80 16.51 -34.91
C ASP A 23 2.78 16.13 -33.86
N CYS A 24 3.26 15.53 -32.77
CA CYS A 24 2.50 15.22 -31.58
C CYS A 24 2.58 16.35 -30.57
N LEU A 25 1.47 16.59 -29.85
CA LEU A 25 1.52 17.44 -28.67
C LEU A 25 2.43 16.87 -27.61
N ASP A 26 3.10 17.72 -26.85
CA ASP A 26 3.92 17.36 -25.70
C ASP A 26 3.10 16.51 -24.70
N THR A 27 3.79 15.64 -23.98
CA THR A 27 3.25 14.82 -22.88
C THR A 27 2.48 15.64 -21.84
N TRP A 28 2.73 16.93 -21.73
CA TRP A 28 1.95 17.84 -20.91
C TRP A 28 0.46 17.76 -21.19
N PHE A 29 0.07 17.73 -22.44
CA PHE A 29 -1.34 17.72 -22.83
C PHE A 29 -2.08 16.45 -22.41
N SER A 30 -1.42 15.32 -22.42
CA SER A 30 -2.04 14.06 -21.96
C SER A 30 -1.96 13.94 -20.45
N SER A 31 -0.84 14.28 -19.82
CA SER A 31 -0.61 14.05 -18.40
C SER A 31 -1.38 15.00 -17.48
N TRP A 32 -1.53 16.27 -17.83
CA TRP A 32 -2.26 17.21 -16.98
C TRP A 32 -3.78 17.05 -17.03
N LEU A 33 -4.30 16.43 -18.09
CA LEU A 33 -5.73 16.16 -18.26
C LEU A 33 -6.15 14.82 -17.64
N TRP A 34 -5.22 14.04 -17.14
CA TRP A 34 -5.49 12.68 -16.67
C TRP A 34 -6.66 12.56 -15.69
N PRO A 35 -6.81 13.38 -14.63
CA PRO A 35 -7.96 13.29 -13.73
C PRO A 35 -9.31 13.53 -14.41
N ILE A 36 -9.34 14.23 -15.54
CA ILE A 36 -10.53 14.55 -16.30
C ILE A 36 -10.78 13.52 -17.40
N SER A 37 -9.73 13.16 -18.16
CA SER A 37 -9.83 12.28 -19.32
C SER A 37 -10.15 10.85 -18.93
N LEU A 38 -9.70 10.40 -17.75
CA LEU A 38 -9.92 9.02 -17.25
C LEU A 38 -11.40 8.70 -17.08
N PHE A 39 -12.21 9.70 -16.77
CA PHE A 39 -13.67 9.57 -16.58
C PHE A 39 -14.47 10.15 -17.76
N ASP A 40 -13.86 10.20 -18.92
CA ASP A 40 -14.46 10.74 -20.16
C ASP A 40 -15.01 12.16 -20.01
N GLY A 41 -14.46 12.93 -19.08
CA GLY A 41 -14.92 14.27 -18.77
C GLY A 41 -14.64 15.30 -19.88
N ILE A 42 -13.74 14.97 -20.82
CA ILE A 42 -13.42 15.86 -21.96
C ILE A 42 -14.54 15.80 -23.02
N ASN A 43 -14.96 14.59 -23.39
CA ASN A 43 -15.99 14.40 -24.44
C ASN A 43 -17.39 14.54 -23.87
N HIS A 44 -17.60 14.12 -22.62
CA HIS A 44 -18.89 14.18 -21.93
C HIS A 44 -18.77 14.90 -20.58
N PRO A 45 -18.59 16.24 -20.59
CA PRO A 45 -18.46 17.03 -19.36
C PRO A 45 -19.69 16.85 -18.47
N GLY A 46 -19.45 16.65 -17.16
CA GLY A 46 -20.52 16.52 -16.18
C GLY A 46 -21.24 15.15 -16.17
N ASN A 47 -20.69 14.15 -16.86
CA ASN A 47 -21.24 12.79 -16.79
C ASN A 47 -21.20 12.24 -15.35
N GLU A 48 -21.86 11.11 -15.10
CA GLU A 48 -22.00 10.53 -13.77
C GLU A 48 -20.66 10.15 -13.14
N GLU A 49 -19.74 9.58 -13.92
CA GLU A 49 -18.42 9.17 -13.41
C GLU A 49 -17.56 10.35 -13.01
N ILE A 50 -17.45 11.39 -13.87
CA ILE A 50 -16.68 12.59 -13.52
C ILE A 50 -17.30 13.30 -12.31
N SER A 51 -18.63 13.32 -12.20
CA SER A 51 -19.33 13.94 -11.08
C SER A 51 -19.07 13.21 -9.76
N TYR A 52 -18.86 11.89 -9.81
CA TYR A 52 -18.58 11.06 -8.63
C TYR A 52 -17.08 11.05 -8.26
N TYR A 53 -16.19 10.85 -9.23
CA TYR A 53 -14.76 10.63 -8.96
C TYR A 53 -13.91 11.90 -8.95
N TYR A 54 -14.39 13.01 -9.47
CA TYR A 54 -13.65 14.26 -9.51
C TYR A 54 -14.20 15.28 -8.46
N PRO A 55 -13.38 15.81 -7.53
CA PRO A 55 -11.96 15.56 -7.31
C PRO A 55 -11.67 14.12 -6.86
N THR A 56 -10.54 13.55 -7.33
CA THR A 56 -10.10 12.24 -6.83
C THR A 56 -9.64 12.35 -5.37
N SER A 57 -9.63 11.25 -4.64
CA SER A 57 -9.27 11.26 -3.21
C SER A 57 -7.78 11.55 -3.02
N ASP A 58 -6.93 10.73 -3.62
CA ASP A 58 -5.50 10.76 -3.38
C ASP A 58 -4.73 10.67 -4.70
N LEU A 59 -3.75 11.54 -4.87
CA LEU A 59 -2.72 11.43 -5.90
C LEU A 59 -1.43 10.91 -5.25
N VAL A 60 -0.92 9.78 -5.73
CA VAL A 60 0.35 9.20 -5.26
C VAL A 60 1.42 9.44 -6.34
N THR A 61 2.51 10.11 -5.96
CA THR A 61 3.57 10.48 -6.92
C THR A 61 4.92 10.70 -6.22
N GLY A 62 5.99 10.82 -7.01
CA GLY A 62 7.30 11.23 -6.52
C GLY A 62 7.42 12.76 -6.37
N PRO A 63 8.20 13.26 -5.40
CA PRO A 63 8.39 14.68 -5.20
C PRO A 63 9.09 15.39 -6.38
N ASP A 64 9.88 14.65 -7.14
CA ASP A 64 10.64 15.17 -8.28
C ASP A 64 9.75 15.77 -9.38
N ILE A 65 8.49 15.36 -9.47
CA ILE A 65 7.55 15.78 -10.53
C ILE A 65 6.42 16.66 -10.02
N ILE A 66 6.59 17.33 -8.88
CA ILE A 66 5.61 18.29 -8.36
C ILE A 66 5.28 19.34 -9.42
N PHE A 67 6.30 20.03 -9.96
CA PHE A 67 6.10 21.07 -10.97
C PHE A 67 5.80 20.51 -12.36
N PHE A 68 6.35 19.34 -12.66
CA PHE A 68 6.20 18.72 -13.98
C PHE A 68 4.88 17.98 -14.17
N TRP A 69 4.16 17.68 -13.10
CA TRP A 69 2.91 16.93 -13.19
C TRP A 69 1.81 17.44 -12.25
N VAL A 70 2.07 17.50 -10.93
CA VAL A 70 1.06 17.86 -9.93
C VAL A 70 0.53 19.28 -10.16
N ALA A 71 1.43 20.26 -10.28
CA ALA A 71 1.07 21.65 -10.51
C ALA A 71 0.31 21.83 -11.83
N ARG A 72 0.69 21.09 -12.86
CA ARG A 72 0.02 21.13 -14.17
C ARG A 72 -1.40 20.59 -14.12
N MET A 73 -1.63 19.49 -13.40
CA MET A 73 -2.98 18.98 -13.19
C MET A 73 -3.85 19.95 -12.41
N ILE A 74 -3.28 20.66 -11.42
CA ILE A 74 -4.00 21.71 -10.68
C ILE A 74 -4.40 22.86 -11.60
N MET A 75 -3.49 23.32 -12.47
CA MET A 75 -3.78 24.37 -13.45
C MET A 75 -4.91 23.94 -14.39
N ALA A 76 -4.83 22.74 -14.96
CA ALA A 76 -5.87 22.21 -15.84
C ALA A 76 -7.21 22.02 -15.11
N GLY A 77 -7.17 21.55 -13.86
CA GLY A 77 -8.36 21.37 -13.03
C GLY A 77 -9.12 22.67 -12.80
N TYR A 78 -8.41 23.76 -12.47
CA TYR A 78 -9.05 25.04 -12.29
C TYR A 78 -9.51 25.66 -13.61
N GLU A 79 -8.76 25.48 -14.70
CA GLU A 79 -9.12 26.03 -16.01
C GLU A 79 -10.36 25.35 -16.61
N TYR A 80 -10.46 24.02 -16.52
CA TYR A 80 -11.49 23.26 -17.21
C TYR A 80 -12.67 22.85 -16.31
N GLU A 81 -12.41 22.56 -15.03
CA GLU A 81 -13.42 22.09 -14.08
C GLU A 81 -13.74 23.12 -12.98
N GLY A 82 -12.98 24.20 -12.88
CA GLY A 82 -13.15 25.24 -11.85
C GLY A 82 -12.83 24.80 -10.44
N LYS A 83 -12.19 23.64 -10.25
CA LYS A 83 -11.90 23.07 -8.92
C LYS A 83 -10.65 22.19 -8.91
N MET A 84 -10.16 21.90 -7.73
CA MET A 84 -9.02 21.01 -7.48
C MET A 84 -9.23 19.62 -8.11
N PRO A 85 -8.20 19.02 -8.73
CA PRO A 85 -8.32 17.68 -9.33
C PRO A 85 -8.23 16.53 -8.31
N PHE A 86 -7.68 16.76 -7.13
CA PHE A 86 -7.51 15.76 -6.05
C PHE A 86 -7.54 16.44 -4.69
N LYS A 87 -7.91 15.68 -3.64
CA LYS A 87 -7.97 16.20 -2.27
C LYS A 87 -6.62 16.19 -1.57
N ASN A 88 -5.86 15.11 -1.76
CA ASN A 88 -4.56 14.90 -1.14
C ASN A 88 -3.50 14.53 -2.18
N VAL A 89 -2.24 14.84 -1.86
CA VAL A 89 -1.07 14.40 -2.62
C VAL A 89 -0.13 13.68 -1.66
N TYR A 90 0.11 12.39 -1.94
CA TYR A 90 1.06 11.58 -1.19
C TYR A 90 2.36 11.44 -1.96
N PHE A 91 3.46 11.92 -1.38
CA PHE A 91 4.78 11.81 -1.98
C PHE A 91 5.50 10.56 -1.50
N THR A 92 5.79 9.65 -2.44
CA THR A 92 6.60 8.45 -2.16
C THR A 92 8.09 8.80 -2.17
N GLY A 93 8.89 8.03 -1.44
CA GLY A 93 10.34 8.06 -1.59
C GLY A 93 10.79 7.53 -2.96
N ILE A 94 11.93 8.01 -3.43
CA ILE A 94 12.59 7.49 -4.63
C ILE A 94 13.60 6.42 -4.21
N VAL A 95 13.61 5.30 -4.92
CA VAL A 95 14.54 4.21 -4.64
C VAL A 95 15.93 4.59 -5.18
N ARG A 96 16.92 4.55 -4.30
CA ARG A 96 18.34 4.80 -4.61
C ARG A 96 19.19 3.58 -4.24
N ASP A 97 20.38 3.51 -4.79
CA ASP A 97 21.33 2.47 -4.40
C ASP A 97 21.90 2.73 -2.97
N LYS A 98 22.68 1.80 -2.45
CA LYS A 98 23.31 1.88 -1.12
C LYS A 98 24.18 3.13 -0.90
N LEU A 99 24.63 3.76 -1.99
CA LEU A 99 25.43 4.99 -1.95
C LEU A 99 24.58 6.26 -2.13
N GLY A 100 23.25 6.14 -2.16
CA GLY A 100 22.34 7.26 -2.36
C GLY A 100 22.24 7.75 -3.82
N ARG A 101 22.83 7.03 -4.79
CA ARG A 101 22.80 7.42 -6.20
C ARG A 101 21.50 7.00 -6.85
N LYS A 102 21.03 7.80 -7.79
CA LYS A 102 19.86 7.46 -8.60
C LYS A 102 20.11 6.14 -9.37
N MET A 103 19.15 5.23 -9.31
CA MET A 103 19.22 3.99 -10.08
C MET A 103 19.10 4.26 -11.57
N SER A 104 19.95 3.62 -12.36
CA SER A 104 19.88 3.68 -13.82
C SER A 104 20.42 2.39 -14.45
N LYS A 105 19.87 2.03 -15.59
CA LYS A 105 20.35 0.87 -16.37
C LYS A 105 21.81 1.02 -16.81
N SER A 106 22.22 2.25 -17.13
CA SER A 106 23.60 2.53 -17.58
C SER A 106 24.65 2.37 -16.47
N LEU A 107 24.27 2.56 -15.21
CA LEU A 107 25.15 2.34 -14.06
C LEU A 107 25.12 0.89 -13.55
N GLY A 108 24.18 0.07 -14.03
CA GLY A 108 24.02 -1.31 -13.56
C GLY A 108 23.66 -1.44 -12.07
N ASN A 109 23.15 -0.36 -11.46
CA ASN A 109 22.82 -0.30 -10.04
C ASN A 109 21.32 -0.45 -9.76
N SER A 110 20.53 -0.82 -10.77
CA SER A 110 19.09 -1.10 -10.64
C SER A 110 18.89 -2.61 -10.67
N PRO A 111 18.54 -3.25 -9.54
CA PRO A 111 18.24 -4.68 -9.53
C PRO A 111 16.98 -4.97 -10.37
N ASP A 112 16.92 -6.15 -10.97
CA ASP A 112 15.72 -6.61 -11.66
C ASP A 112 14.67 -7.02 -10.61
N PRO A 113 13.48 -6.39 -10.63
CA PRO A 113 12.42 -6.76 -9.70
C PRO A 113 11.98 -8.23 -9.80
N LEU A 114 12.05 -8.84 -11.00
CA LEU A 114 11.68 -10.24 -11.19
C LEU A 114 12.68 -11.17 -10.51
N GLU A 115 13.98 -10.89 -10.62
CA GLU A 115 15.01 -11.64 -9.90
C GLU A 115 14.86 -11.54 -8.37
N LEU A 116 14.48 -10.36 -7.87
CA LEU A 116 14.18 -10.17 -6.45
C LEU A 116 12.95 -10.98 -6.00
N ILE A 117 11.90 -11.01 -6.83
CA ILE A 117 10.68 -11.78 -6.56
C ILE A 117 10.97 -13.28 -6.57
N ASP A 118 11.76 -13.77 -7.52
CA ASP A 118 12.16 -15.18 -7.59
C ASP A 118 12.99 -15.59 -6.37
N LYS A 119 13.84 -14.70 -5.87
CA LYS A 119 14.72 -14.98 -4.72
C LYS A 119 14.03 -14.84 -3.36
N TYR A 120 13.19 -13.83 -3.19
CA TYR A 120 12.62 -13.45 -1.88
C TYR A 120 11.11 -13.64 -1.80
N GLY A 121 10.43 -13.92 -2.90
CA GLY A 121 8.97 -13.91 -3.01
C GLY A 121 8.39 -12.49 -3.14
N ALA A 122 7.27 -12.35 -3.83
CA ALA A 122 6.61 -11.05 -4.04
C ALA A 122 6.27 -10.35 -2.72
N ASP A 123 5.70 -11.08 -1.77
CA ASP A 123 5.35 -10.53 -0.45
C ASP A 123 6.59 -10.09 0.34
N GLY A 124 7.69 -10.85 0.24
CA GLY A 124 8.96 -10.49 0.88
C GLY A 124 9.53 -9.18 0.34
N VAL A 125 9.53 -9.00 -0.98
CA VAL A 125 9.98 -7.75 -1.63
C VAL A 125 9.07 -6.59 -1.25
N ARG A 126 7.76 -6.74 -1.35
CA ARG A 126 6.78 -5.69 -1.02
C ARG A 126 6.89 -5.26 0.45
N MET A 127 6.93 -6.24 1.35
CA MET A 127 7.06 -6.01 2.80
C MET A 127 8.35 -5.27 3.13
N GLY A 128 9.48 -5.71 2.59
CA GLY A 128 10.76 -5.08 2.82
C GLY A 128 10.81 -3.64 2.31
N MET A 129 10.30 -3.39 1.11
CA MET A 129 10.22 -2.05 0.54
C MET A 129 9.33 -1.12 1.37
N MET A 130 8.15 -1.58 1.80
CA MET A 130 7.23 -0.77 2.60
C MET A 130 7.78 -0.43 3.98
N LEU A 131 8.47 -1.35 4.64
CA LEU A 131 9.12 -1.09 5.93
C LEU A 131 10.20 0.00 5.82
N ALA A 132 10.88 0.08 4.68
CA ALA A 132 11.96 1.03 4.42
C ALA A 132 11.50 2.35 3.78
N ALA A 133 10.19 2.54 3.54
CA ALA A 133 9.63 3.66 2.77
C ALA A 133 8.90 4.68 3.66
N PRO A 134 9.57 5.47 4.51
CA PRO A 134 8.93 6.58 5.20
C PRO A 134 8.46 7.62 4.18
N ALA A 135 7.31 8.24 4.43
CA ALA A 135 6.76 9.25 3.55
C ALA A 135 7.76 10.39 3.29
N GLY A 136 7.95 10.74 2.01
CA GLY A 136 8.77 11.88 1.60
C GLY A 136 10.29 11.71 1.65
N ASN A 137 10.80 10.55 2.07
CA ASN A 137 12.24 10.28 2.10
C ASN A 137 12.64 9.21 1.07
N ASP A 138 13.84 9.35 0.51
CA ASP A 138 14.38 8.35 -0.40
C ASP A 138 14.67 7.02 0.31
N ILE A 139 14.48 5.94 -0.43
CA ILE A 139 14.71 4.58 0.03
C ILE A 139 16.09 4.15 -0.43
N LEU A 140 17.00 3.90 0.50
CA LEU A 140 18.28 3.27 0.20
C LEU A 140 18.06 1.76 0.07
N PHE A 141 18.05 1.27 -1.16
CA PHE A 141 17.78 -0.14 -1.43
C PHE A 141 18.96 -1.03 -1.04
N ASP A 142 18.63 -2.06 -0.27
CA ASP A 142 19.51 -3.18 0.05
C ASP A 142 18.71 -4.49 -0.03
N ASP A 143 19.28 -5.54 -0.60
CA ASP A 143 18.68 -6.89 -0.64
C ASP A 143 18.27 -7.39 0.76
N ALA A 144 18.95 -6.94 1.82
CA ALA A 144 18.60 -7.26 3.21
C ALA A 144 17.17 -6.85 3.58
N LEU A 145 16.62 -5.80 2.93
CA LEU A 145 15.22 -5.39 3.12
C LEU A 145 14.26 -6.48 2.64
N CYS A 146 14.54 -7.03 1.45
CA CYS A 146 13.72 -8.10 0.88
C CYS A 146 13.85 -9.40 1.70
N GLU A 147 15.05 -9.68 2.21
CA GLU A 147 15.29 -10.82 3.10
C GLU A 147 14.52 -10.67 4.41
N GLN A 148 14.51 -9.48 5.02
CA GLN A 148 13.71 -9.18 6.21
C GLN A 148 12.23 -9.43 5.97
N GLY A 149 11.70 -8.96 4.83
CA GLY A 149 10.31 -9.20 4.43
C GLY A 149 10.01 -10.69 4.27
N ARG A 150 10.86 -11.44 3.57
CA ARG A 150 10.72 -12.90 3.43
C ARG A 150 10.74 -13.62 4.79
N ASN A 151 11.64 -13.23 5.68
CA ASN A 151 11.74 -13.83 7.00
C ASN A 151 10.46 -13.57 7.83
N PHE A 152 9.86 -12.40 7.69
CA PHE A 152 8.57 -12.09 8.33
C PHE A 152 7.44 -12.96 7.79
N CYS A 153 7.30 -13.09 6.47
CA CYS A 153 6.31 -13.98 5.85
C CYS A 153 6.50 -15.44 6.30
N SER A 154 7.75 -15.90 6.37
CA SER A 154 8.08 -17.23 6.87
C SER A 154 7.72 -17.41 8.35
N LYS A 155 7.89 -16.37 9.18
CA LYS A 155 7.50 -16.38 10.60
C LYS A 155 5.98 -16.53 10.74
N ILE A 156 5.20 -15.80 9.93
CA ILE A 156 3.74 -15.92 9.89
C ILE A 156 3.33 -17.36 9.55
N TRP A 157 3.90 -17.89 8.48
CA TRP A 157 3.60 -19.26 8.05
C TRP A 157 3.94 -20.31 9.11
N ASN A 158 5.09 -20.15 9.77
CA ASN A 158 5.51 -21.06 10.83
C ASN A 158 4.62 -20.97 12.08
N ALA A 159 4.18 -19.77 12.46
CA ALA A 159 3.22 -19.58 13.53
C ALA A 159 1.87 -20.25 13.21
N PHE A 160 1.36 -20.06 11.98
CA PHE A 160 0.17 -20.76 11.52
C PHE A 160 0.31 -22.28 11.59
N ARG A 161 1.43 -22.83 11.09
CA ARG A 161 1.68 -24.29 11.14
C ARG A 161 1.77 -24.81 12.58
N LEU A 162 2.39 -24.04 13.48
CA LEU A 162 2.47 -24.39 14.90
C LEU A 162 1.07 -24.53 15.51
N ILE A 163 0.23 -23.49 15.35
CA ILE A 163 -1.13 -23.46 15.88
C ILE A 163 -1.97 -24.60 15.28
N LYS A 164 -1.91 -24.80 13.98
CA LYS A 164 -2.64 -25.90 13.28
C LYS A 164 -2.18 -27.30 13.68
N GLY A 165 -0.98 -27.43 14.21
CA GLY A 165 -0.45 -28.69 14.72
C GLY A 165 -0.89 -29.05 16.14
N TRP A 166 -1.54 -28.15 16.86
CA TRP A 166 -2.04 -28.44 18.21
C TRP A 166 -3.31 -29.29 18.16
N THR A 167 -3.41 -30.24 19.09
CA THR A 167 -4.61 -31.02 19.28
C THR A 167 -5.52 -30.32 20.28
N VAL A 168 -6.76 -30.07 19.91
CA VAL A 168 -7.76 -29.49 20.81
C VAL A 168 -8.37 -30.63 21.66
N ASP A 169 -8.43 -30.42 22.97
CA ASP A 169 -9.08 -31.31 23.91
C ASP A 169 -10.22 -30.61 24.65
N ASP A 170 -11.44 -31.01 24.37
CA ASP A 170 -12.64 -30.40 24.93
C ASP A 170 -12.84 -30.71 26.43
N ASN A 171 -12.08 -31.65 26.98
CA ASN A 171 -12.14 -32.01 28.41
C ASN A 171 -11.20 -31.12 29.25
N ILE A 172 -10.30 -30.37 28.63
CA ILE A 172 -9.38 -29.47 29.31
C ILE A 172 -10.06 -28.09 29.44
N GLN A 173 -10.03 -27.52 30.62
CA GLN A 173 -10.43 -26.12 30.84
C GLN A 173 -9.22 -25.23 30.78
N ALA A 174 -9.44 -24.01 30.24
CA ALA A 174 -8.41 -22.98 30.18
C ALA A 174 -7.85 -22.68 31.58
N SER A 175 -6.55 -22.79 31.72
CA SER A 175 -5.86 -22.39 32.96
C SER A 175 -5.97 -20.87 33.18
N ASP A 176 -5.82 -20.41 34.42
CA ASP A 176 -5.84 -18.99 34.73
C ASP A 176 -4.69 -18.27 34.05
N ALA A 177 -3.53 -18.88 33.85
CA ALA A 177 -2.41 -18.36 33.08
C ALA A 177 -2.79 -18.21 31.61
N ALA A 178 -3.48 -19.17 30.99
CA ALA A 178 -3.94 -19.08 29.63
C ALA A 178 -4.99 -17.95 29.43
N LYS A 179 -5.95 -17.85 30.36
CA LYS A 179 -6.94 -16.75 30.36
C LYS A 179 -6.28 -15.39 30.47
N LEU A 180 -5.28 -15.26 31.35
CA LEU A 180 -4.51 -14.01 31.50
C LEU A 180 -3.75 -13.66 30.22
N ALA A 181 -3.10 -14.64 29.58
CA ALA A 181 -2.38 -14.45 28.32
C ALA A 181 -3.33 -14.01 27.19
N VAL A 182 -4.51 -14.64 27.07
CA VAL A 182 -5.55 -14.25 26.10
C VAL A 182 -5.98 -12.81 26.32
N HIS A 183 -6.33 -12.44 27.55
CA HIS A 183 -6.77 -11.08 27.86
C HIS A 183 -5.66 -10.04 27.62
N TRP A 184 -4.43 -10.37 27.99
CA TRP A 184 -3.28 -9.50 27.73
C TRP A 184 -3.07 -9.24 26.24
N PHE A 185 -3.08 -10.30 25.41
CA PHE A 185 -2.85 -10.15 23.99
C PHE A 185 -4.02 -9.45 23.28
N GLU A 186 -5.25 -9.72 23.69
CA GLU A 186 -6.43 -8.99 23.21
C GLU A 186 -6.29 -7.48 23.43
N SER A 187 -5.86 -7.07 24.63
CA SER A 187 -5.62 -5.68 24.96
C SER A 187 -4.53 -5.07 24.07
N LYS A 188 -3.42 -5.79 23.86
CA LYS A 188 -2.34 -5.37 22.97
C LYS A 188 -2.79 -5.24 21.52
N GLN A 189 -3.55 -6.19 21.01
CA GLN A 189 -4.07 -6.15 19.65
C GLN A 189 -5.00 -4.94 19.43
N ASN A 190 -5.86 -4.65 20.39
CA ASN A 190 -6.76 -3.49 20.32
C ASN A 190 -5.98 -2.16 20.38
N GLU A 191 -4.97 -2.06 21.23
CA GLU A 191 -4.09 -0.88 21.32
C GLU A 191 -3.40 -0.61 19.97
N VAL A 192 -2.77 -1.63 19.39
CA VAL A 192 -2.05 -1.50 18.11
C VAL A 192 -3.04 -1.28 16.94
N ALA A 193 -4.23 -1.86 16.95
CA ALA A 193 -5.24 -1.59 15.93
C ALA A 193 -5.65 -0.11 15.92
N ALA A 194 -5.81 0.51 17.10
CA ALA A 194 -6.09 1.94 17.21
C ALA A 194 -4.90 2.81 16.74
N GLU A 195 -3.66 2.42 17.09
CA GLU A 195 -2.45 3.08 16.61
C GLU A 195 -2.34 3.02 15.08
N VAL A 196 -2.58 1.86 14.48
CA VAL A 196 -2.59 1.66 13.02
C VAL A 196 -3.62 2.57 12.35
N ALA A 197 -4.84 2.65 12.89
CA ALA A 197 -5.88 3.54 12.35
C ALA A 197 -5.45 5.02 12.39
N ASP A 198 -4.83 5.47 13.47
CA ASP A 198 -4.29 6.82 13.59
C ASP A 198 -3.16 7.08 12.58
N LEU A 199 -2.21 6.14 12.45
CA LEU A 199 -1.11 6.24 11.50
C LEU A 199 -1.60 6.27 10.04
N PHE A 200 -2.60 5.47 9.70
CA PHE A 200 -3.24 5.50 8.39
C PHE A 200 -3.89 6.86 8.09
N SER A 201 -4.60 7.43 9.07
CA SER A 201 -5.22 8.75 8.91
C SER A 201 -4.19 9.86 8.61
N LYS A 202 -2.93 9.63 8.97
CA LYS A 202 -1.78 10.53 8.77
C LYS A 202 -0.88 10.12 7.59
N TYR A 203 -1.27 9.11 6.81
CA TYR A 203 -0.47 8.54 5.71
C TYR A 203 0.91 8.00 6.12
N ARG A 204 1.06 7.60 7.41
CA ARG A 204 2.32 7.04 7.96
C ARG A 204 2.36 5.52 7.78
N LEU A 205 2.35 5.06 6.53
CA LEU A 205 2.12 3.65 6.19
C LEU A 205 3.24 2.72 6.66
N SER A 206 4.51 3.13 6.55
CA SER A 206 5.64 2.31 7.00
C SER A 206 5.64 2.11 8.53
N GLU A 207 5.20 3.12 9.27
CA GLU A 207 5.10 3.05 10.72
C GLU A 207 3.91 2.17 11.15
N ALA A 208 2.79 2.27 10.45
CA ALA A 208 1.65 1.37 10.65
C ALA A 208 2.06 -0.09 10.42
N LEU A 209 2.80 -0.36 9.34
CA LEU A 209 3.33 -1.70 9.06
C LEU A 209 4.32 -2.16 10.13
N MET A 210 5.18 -1.27 10.62
CA MET A 210 6.13 -1.59 11.69
C MET A 210 5.42 -1.90 13.01
N ALA A 211 4.32 -1.21 13.34
CA ALA A 211 3.52 -1.50 14.52
C ALA A 211 2.92 -2.92 14.45
N VAL A 212 2.35 -3.31 13.32
CA VAL A 212 1.83 -4.68 13.12
C VAL A 212 2.96 -5.71 13.09
N TYR A 213 4.11 -5.38 12.48
CA TYR A 213 5.30 -6.24 12.49
C TYR A 213 5.73 -6.58 13.92
N LYS A 214 5.87 -5.58 14.80
CA LYS A 214 6.25 -5.77 16.21
C LYS A 214 5.18 -6.55 16.97
N LEU A 215 3.90 -6.21 16.80
CA LEU A 215 2.81 -6.93 17.44
C LEU A 215 2.84 -8.42 17.07
N PHE A 216 3.08 -8.74 15.79
CA PHE A 216 3.17 -10.14 15.35
C PHE A 216 4.46 -10.81 15.82
N TRP A 217 5.62 -10.19 15.58
CA TRP A 217 6.92 -10.81 15.81
C TRP A 217 7.22 -10.97 17.30
N ASP A 218 7.11 -9.86 18.04
CA ASP A 218 7.49 -9.81 19.44
C ASP A 218 6.37 -10.31 20.35
N GLU A 219 5.18 -9.70 20.28
CA GLU A 219 4.12 -9.97 21.24
C GLU A 219 3.38 -11.28 20.95
N PHE A 220 2.91 -11.48 19.70
CA PHE A 220 2.16 -12.70 19.36
C PHE A 220 3.08 -13.93 19.33
N SER A 221 4.12 -13.89 18.51
CA SER A 221 4.92 -15.07 18.21
C SER A 221 5.93 -15.40 19.31
N SER A 222 6.58 -14.39 19.92
CA SER A 222 7.64 -14.63 20.92
C SER A 222 7.11 -14.71 22.35
N TRP A 223 5.99 -14.08 22.67
CA TRP A 223 5.41 -14.12 24.00
C TRP A 223 4.11 -14.92 24.06
N TYR A 224 3.06 -14.46 23.38
CA TYR A 224 1.73 -15.07 23.52
C TYR A 224 1.72 -16.55 23.20
N LEU A 225 2.25 -16.96 22.05
CA LEU A 225 2.28 -18.38 21.66
C LEU A 225 3.08 -19.22 22.63
N GLU A 226 4.16 -18.71 23.20
CA GLU A 226 4.94 -19.47 24.21
C GLU A 226 4.22 -19.60 25.55
N MET A 227 3.44 -18.57 25.95
CA MET A 227 2.64 -18.62 27.19
C MET A 227 1.54 -19.66 27.13
N ILE A 228 0.91 -19.85 25.96
CA ILE A 228 -0.25 -20.75 25.79
C ILE A 228 0.10 -22.12 25.17
N LYS A 229 1.32 -22.28 24.69
CA LYS A 229 1.75 -23.51 24.03
C LYS A 229 1.53 -24.73 24.93
N PRO A 230 0.78 -25.74 24.45
CA PRO A 230 0.59 -26.96 25.24
C PRO A 230 1.92 -27.71 25.46
N ALA A 231 2.07 -28.37 26.58
CA ALA A 231 3.22 -29.23 26.82
C ALA A 231 3.28 -30.38 25.78
N TYR A 232 4.47 -30.87 25.53
CA TYR A 232 4.66 -31.94 24.54
C TYR A 232 3.75 -33.13 24.78
N GLY A 233 3.00 -33.53 23.76
CA GLY A 233 2.05 -34.62 23.81
C GLY A 233 0.72 -34.32 24.53
N GLN A 234 0.50 -33.07 24.94
CA GLN A 234 -0.77 -32.64 25.52
C GLN A 234 -1.60 -31.83 24.54
N GLY A 235 -2.93 -31.77 24.78
CA GLY A 235 -3.85 -30.93 24.05
C GLY A 235 -3.93 -29.49 24.61
N ILE A 236 -4.50 -28.61 23.84
CA ILE A 236 -4.89 -27.24 24.23
C ILE A 236 -6.41 -27.21 24.45
N ASP A 237 -6.88 -26.44 25.42
CA ASP A 237 -8.31 -26.21 25.60
C ASP A 237 -8.91 -25.42 24.41
N ARG A 238 -10.19 -25.68 24.11
CA ARG A 238 -10.88 -25.08 22.96
C ARG A 238 -10.97 -23.57 23.05
N THR A 239 -11.15 -22.99 24.24
CA THR A 239 -11.34 -21.57 24.42
C THR A 239 -10.05 -20.80 24.02
N THR A 240 -8.91 -21.22 24.56
CA THR A 240 -7.59 -20.64 24.23
C THR A 240 -7.25 -20.85 22.76
N TYR A 241 -7.51 -22.05 22.20
CA TYR A 241 -7.28 -22.31 20.79
C TYR A 241 -8.10 -21.41 19.87
N SER A 242 -9.41 -21.25 20.14
CA SER A 242 -10.30 -20.40 19.35
C SER A 242 -9.91 -18.93 19.44
N ALA A 243 -9.55 -18.43 20.61
CA ALA A 243 -9.03 -17.08 20.78
C ALA A 243 -7.74 -16.87 19.97
N THR A 244 -6.83 -17.84 19.99
CA THR A 244 -5.57 -17.77 19.22
C THR A 244 -5.81 -17.70 17.72
N LEU A 245 -6.76 -18.47 17.19
CA LEU A 245 -7.13 -18.39 15.77
C LEU A 245 -7.75 -17.03 15.43
N CYS A 246 -8.61 -16.50 16.28
CA CYS A 246 -9.19 -15.17 16.10
C CYS A 246 -8.11 -14.07 16.09
N PHE A 247 -7.15 -14.14 16.99
CA PHE A 247 -6.03 -13.18 17.02
C PHE A 247 -5.18 -13.25 15.77
N LEU A 248 -4.86 -14.46 15.30
CA LEU A 248 -4.10 -14.64 14.07
C LEU A 248 -4.87 -14.08 12.85
N ASP A 249 -6.17 -14.35 12.77
CA ASP A 249 -7.05 -13.85 11.71
C ASP A 249 -7.09 -12.31 11.69
N ASN A 250 -7.27 -11.69 12.85
CA ASN A 250 -7.23 -10.23 12.98
C ASN A 250 -5.88 -9.63 12.57
N LEU A 251 -4.76 -10.25 12.94
CA LEU A 251 -3.42 -9.83 12.53
C LEU A 251 -3.24 -9.92 11.01
N LEU A 252 -3.74 -10.98 10.38
CA LEU A 252 -3.71 -11.15 8.93
C LEU A 252 -4.59 -10.12 8.23
N HIS A 253 -5.75 -9.76 8.78
CA HIS A 253 -6.59 -8.70 8.27
C HIS A 253 -5.90 -7.33 8.33
N LEU A 254 -5.23 -7.00 9.44
CA LEU A 254 -4.45 -5.76 9.54
C LEU A 254 -3.33 -5.72 8.50
N LEU A 255 -2.58 -6.83 8.34
CA LEU A 255 -1.52 -6.92 7.32
C LEU A 255 -2.08 -6.82 5.90
N HIS A 256 -3.25 -7.42 5.63
CA HIS A 256 -3.88 -7.36 4.31
C HIS A 256 -4.26 -5.91 3.92
N GLN A 257 -4.73 -5.11 4.86
CA GLN A 257 -5.06 -3.70 4.60
C GLN A 257 -3.83 -2.88 4.21
N ILE A 258 -2.66 -3.21 4.78
CA ILE A 258 -1.41 -2.49 4.54
C ILE A 258 -0.70 -3.01 3.28
N GLY A 259 -0.70 -4.32 3.06
CA GLY A 259 0.09 -5.01 2.04
C GLY A 259 -0.60 -5.27 0.71
N ARG A 260 -1.86 -4.85 0.54
CA ARG A 260 -2.66 -5.12 -0.66
C ARG A 260 -2.25 -4.33 -1.90
#